data_ab79a656e6f717fd3f753050a2d3cbb6
#
_entry.id   ab79a656e6f717fd3f753050a2d3cbb6
#
_cell.length_a   1.000
_cell.length_b   1.000
_cell.length_c   1.000
_cell.angle_alpha   90.00
_cell.angle_beta   90.00
_cell.angle_gamma   90.00
#
_symmetry.space_group_name_H-M   'P 1'
#
loop_
_entity.id
_entity.type
_entity.pdbx_description
1 polymer ?
#
loop_
_entity_poly.entity_id
_entity_poly.type
_entity_poly.pdbx_seq_one_letter_code
_entity_poly.pdbx_strand_id
1 'polypeptide(L)'
;CCYRCRVENTGNEQLAKLNFDNEYCLFSRRYRREEDAPCGNDPMLMFFTSGTTGYPKIATHSYKYPLGHYITAKYWHCVSKDGLHLTISDTGWGKALWGKLYGQWLCEGAVFVYNFDRFDASDILPMFAKYHITTFCAPPTMYRMMIKEDLGKYDLSSIRHATTAGEALNPEVFRQFYNATGLELMEGFGQTEMTLGIANLTGMT
;
A
#
# COMPACT_ATOMS: atom_id res chain seq x y z
N CYS A 1 2.83 -9.36 18.51
CA CYS A 1 2.91 -9.12 17.06
C CYS A 1 4.03 -8.13 16.82
N CYS A 2 5.17 -8.60 16.27
CA CYS A 2 6.29 -7.73 15.93
C CYS A 2 6.12 -7.28 14.49
N TYR A 3 5.91 -5.99 14.28
CA TYR A 3 5.89 -5.40 12.93
C TYR A 3 7.33 -5.14 12.49
N ARG A 4 7.73 -5.70 11.35
CA ARG A 4 9.02 -5.36 10.71
C ARG A 4 8.79 -4.26 9.69
N CYS A 5 9.26 -3.05 9.97
CA CYS A 5 9.43 -2.01 8.97
C CYS A 5 10.89 -2.01 8.52
N ARG A 6 11.14 -2.14 7.22
CA ARG A 6 12.46 -1.91 6.63
C ARG A 6 12.41 -0.58 5.89
N VAL A 7 13.20 0.39 6.34
CA VAL A 7 13.35 1.71 5.71
C VAL A 7 14.73 1.78 5.08
N GLU A 8 14.82 2.06 3.79
CA GLU A 8 16.06 2.47 3.15
C GLU A 8 15.95 3.91 2.66
N ASN A 9 16.96 4.70 2.97
CA ASN A 9 17.12 6.06 2.50
C ASN A 9 18.36 6.11 1.59
N THR A 10 18.20 6.54 0.36
CA THR A 10 19.28 6.67 -0.64
C THR A 10 20.21 7.84 -0.30
N GLY A 11 20.87 7.82 0.84
CA GLY A 11 21.86 8.85 1.18
C GLY A 11 22.26 9.00 2.66
N ASN A 12 21.64 8.30 3.58
CA ASN A 12 22.03 8.40 4.99
C ASN A 12 21.85 7.06 5.74
N GLU A 13 22.94 6.33 5.90
CA GLU A 13 22.98 5.02 6.57
C GLU A 13 22.66 5.06 8.09
N GLN A 14 22.46 6.22 8.68
CA GLN A 14 22.36 6.38 10.13
C GLN A 14 20.96 6.32 10.73
N LEU A 15 19.89 6.24 9.93
CA LEU A 15 18.50 6.23 10.44
C LEU A 15 17.84 4.85 10.51
N ALA A 16 18.54 3.77 10.22
CA ALA A 16 17.94 2.46 9.97
C ALA A 16 17.91 1.48 11.15
N LYS A 17 18.23 1.88 12.35
CA LYS A 17 18.17 0.96 13.53
C LYS A 17 17.33 1.53 14.65
N LEU A 18 16.03 1.66 14.41
CA LEU A 18 15.08 1.63 15.51
C LEU A 18 14.80 0.15 15.84
N ASN A 19 15.37 -0.30 16.94
CA ASN A 19 15.09 -1.62 17.53
C ASN A 19 13.66 -1.61 18.10
N PHE A 20 12.68 -1.92 17.27
CA PHE A 20 11.28 -2.05 17.68
C PHE A 20 10.98 -3.35 18.46
N ASP A 21 11.96 -4.26 18.58
CA ASP A 21 11.69 -5.64 18.98
C ASP A 21 11.38 -5.84 20.47
N ASN A 22 11.68 -4.92 21.38
CA ASN A 22 11.49 -5.15 22.80
C ASN A 22 10.55 -4.19 23.53
N GLU A 23 10.37 -2.96 23.10
CA GLU A 23 9.55 -2.00 23.86
C GLU A 23 8.06 -2.08 23.53
N TYR A 24 7.70 -2.36 22.27
CA TYR A 24 6.28 -2.43 21.87
C TYR A 24 5.53 -3.64 22.44
N CYS A 25 6.20 -4.78 22.64
CA CYS A 25 5.58 -5.94 23.28
C CYS A 25 5.27 -5.70 24.78
N LEU A 26 6.01 -4.81 25.43
CA LEU A 26 5.77 -4.42 26.81
C LEU A 26 4.62 -3.40 26.94
N PHE A 27 4.46 -2.52 25.96
CA PHE A 27 3.38 -1.55 25.94
C PHE A 27 2.00 -2.20 25.76
N SER A 28 1.86 -3.20 24.88
CA SER A 28 0.57 -3.83 24.60
C SER A 28 -0.03 -4.58 25.78
N ARG A 29 0.80 -5.04 26.73
CA ARG A 29 0.36 -5.78 27.92
C ARG A 29 -0.08 -4.89 29.09
N ARG A 30 0.25 -3.60 29.07
CA ARG A 30 0.01 -2.67 30.18
C ARG A 30 -0.84 -1.46 29.79
N TYR A 31 -1.29 -1.37 28.53
CA TYR A 31 -2.10 -0.24 28.10
C TYR A 31 -3.45 -0.28 28.81
N ARG A 32 -3.68 0.71 29.67
CA ARG A 32 -5.02 1.02 30.19
C ARG A 32 -5.57 2.17 29.33
N ARG A 33 -6.75 1.97 28.80
CA ARG A 33 -7.45 3.03 28.10
C ARG A 33 -7.69 4.20 29.06
N GLU A 34 -7.27 5.38 28.70
CA GLU A 34 -7.60 6.61 29.41
C GLU A 34 -9.10 6.92 29.26
N GLU A 35 -9.70 7.60 30.26
CA GLU A 35 -11.15 7.89 30.25
C GLU A 35 -11.59 8.71 29.05
N ASP A 36 -10.72 9.61 28.57
CA ASP A 36 -10.92 10.48 27.42
C ASP A 36 -10.38 9.91 26.08
N ALA A 37 -9.92 8.66 26.08
CA ALA A 37 -9.42 8.03 24.86
C ALA A 37 -10.52 7.95 23.79
N PRO A 38 -10.17 8.23 22.49
CA PRO A 38 -11.13 8.24 21.42
C PRO A 38 -11.88 6.91 21.27
N CYS A 39 -13.15 7.01 20.92
CA CYS A 39 -14.01 5.87 20.61
C CYS A 39 -14.05 5.59 19.11
N GLY A 40 -14.57 4.40 18.76
CA GLY A 40 -14.61 3.98 17.35
C GLY A 40 -15.39 4.91 16.41
N ASN A 41 -16.33 5.70 16.92
CA ASN A 41 -17.10 6.65 16.12
C ASN A 41 -16.51 8.07 16.08
N ASP A 42 -15.48 8.33 16.89
CA ASP A 42 -14.86 9.65 16.92
C ASP A 42 -14.07 9.90 15.63
N PRO A 43 -13.92 11.16 15.19
CA PRO A 43 -13.12 11.52 14.04
C PRO A 43 -11.66 11.10 14.24
N MET A 44 -11.08 10.47 13.22
CA MET A 44 -9.67 10.07 13.19
C MET A 44 -8.88 10.76 12.08
N LEU A 45 -9.45 10.79 10.87
CA LEU A 45 -8.79 11.30 9.69
C LEU A 45 -9.71 12.26 8.94
N MET A 46 -9.11 13.30 8.40
CA MET A 46 -9.80 14.29 7.57
C MET A 46 -9.02 14.51 6.28
N PHE A 47 -9.70 14.37 5.15
CA PHE A 47 -9.12 14.61 3.83
C PHE A 47 -9.89 15.70 3.11
N PHE A 48 -9.17 16.63 2.51
CA PHE A 48 -9.77 17.62 1.63
C PHE A 48 -10.03 17.00 0.26
N THR A 49 -11.24 17.19 -0.25
CA THR A 49 -11.61 16.79 -1.61
C THR A 49 -11.99 18.03 -2.42
N SER A 50 -11.79 17.98 -3.74
CA SER A 50 -12.08 19.12 -4.63
C SER A 50 -13.56 19.50 -4.67
N GLY A 51 -14.45 18.61 -4.24
CA GLY A 51 -15.91 18.80 -4.28
C GLY A 51 -16.45 18.97 -5.72
N THR A 52 -17.70 18.63 -5.91
CA THR A 52 -18.39 18.81 -7.22
C THR A 52 -18.94 20.23 -7.42
N THR A 53 -18.96 21.05 -6.38
CA THR A 53 -19.62 22.37 -6.34
C THR A 53 -18.67 23.55 -6.19
N GLY A 54 -17.37 23.35 -6.46
CA GLY A 54 -16.37 24.43 -6.47
C GLY A 54 -15.70 24.76 -5.12
N TYR A 55 -16.29 24.39 -3.99
CA TYR A 55 -15.65 24.54 -2.68
C TYR A 55 -15.07 23.22 -2.20
N PRO A 56 -13.86 23.22 -1.60
CA PRO A 56 -13.30 22.03 -0.97
C PRO A 56 -14.23 21.48 0.09
N LYS A 57 -14.39 20.16 0.11
CA LYS A 57 -15.13 19.44 1.14
C LYS A 57 -14.15 18.66 2.01
N ILE A 58 -14.56 18.31 3.22
CA ILE A 58 -13.78 17.48 4.12
C ILE A 58 -14.46 16.13 4.26
N ALA A 59 -13.80 15.09 3.78
CA ALA A 59 -14.19 13.71 4.08
C ALA A 59 -13.59 13.32 5.43
N THR A 60 -14.44 13.02 6.40
CA THR A 60 -14.03 12.67 7.75
C THR A 60 -14.26 11.18 8.00
N HIS A 61 -13.22 10.47 8.45
CA HIS A 61 -13.28 9.07 8.79
C HIS A 61 -13.08 8.86 10.29
N SER A 62 -13.82 7.91 10.84
CA SER A 62 -13.74 7.54 12.25
C SER A 62 -12.62 6.52 12.52
N TYR A 63 -12.37 6.24 13.81
CA TYR A 63 -11.42 5.19 14.23
C TYR A 63 -11.80 3.78 13.76
N LYS A 64 -12.97 3.57 13.17
CA LYS A 64 -13.35 2.31 12.51
C LYS A 64 -12.83 2.17 11.09
N TYR A 65 -12.44 3.28 10.45
CA TYR A 65 -11.98 3.28 9.06
C TYR A 65 -10.80 2.33 8.80
N PRO A 66 -9.76 2.29 9.64
CA PRO A 66 -8.68 1.32 9.47
C PRO A 66 -9.15 -0.13 9.43
N LEU A 67 -10.18 -0.49 10.20
CA LEU A 67 -10.71 -1.85 10.22
C LEU A 67 -11.33 -2.26 8.88
N GLY A 68 -11.96 -1.32 8.16
CA GLY A 68 -12.47 -1.55 6.81
C GLY A 68 -11.38 -1.91 5.81
N HIS A 69 -10.15 -1.43 6.01
CA HIS A 69 -9.02 -1.72 5.14
C HIS A 69 -8.39 -3.10 5.35
N TYR A 70 -8.77 -3.83 6.39
CA TYR A 70 -8.40 -5.23 6.53
C TYR A 70 -8.87 -6.07 5.33
N ILE A 71 -10.11 -5.87 4.90
CA ILE A 71 -10.68 -6.56 3.73
C ILE A 71 -9.87 -6.23 2.47
N THR A 72 -9.57 -4.95 2.25
CA THR A 72 -8.75 -4.48 1.12
C THR A 72 -7.37 -5.14 1.12
N ALA A 73 -6.68 -5.15 2.25
CA ALA A 73 -5.33 -5.71 2.33
C ALA A 73 -5.32 -7.24 2.18
N LYS A 74 -6.27 -7.91 2.82
CA LYS A 74 -6.28 -9.37 2.85
C LYS A 74 -6.73 -9.99 1.53
N TYR A 75 -7.78 -9.47 0.91
CA TYR A 75 -8.43 -10.12 -0.23
C TYR A 75 -8.10 -9.47 -1.57
N TRP A 76 -7.82 -8.18 -1.61
CA TRP A 76 -7.43 -7.50 -2.85
C TRP A 76 -5.92 -7.35 -2.99
N HIS A 77 -5.20 -6.87 -1.97
CA HIS A 77 -3.74 -6.81 -2.01
C HIS A 77 -3.07 -8.16 -1.72
N CYS A 78 -3.81 -9.14 -1.19
CA CYS A 78 -3.31 -10.46 -0.80
C CYS A 78 -2.10 -10.40 0.14
N VAL A 79 -2.11 -9.44 1.06
CA VAL A 79 -1.03 -9.27 2.04
C VAL A 79 -1.03 -10.42 3.03
N SER A 80 0.15 -10.95 3.31
CA SER A 80 0.37 -12.01 4.30
C SER A 80 1.47 -11.62 5.29
N LYS A 81 1.44 -12.23 6.46
CA LYS A 81 2.43 -12.00 7.54
C LYS A 81 3.88 -12.30 7.13
N ASP A 82 4.06 -13.22 6.18
CA ASP A 82 5.37 -13.63 5.67
C ASP A 82 5.79 -12.82 4.44
N GLY A 83 4.95 -11.86 4.03
CA GLY A 83 5.14 -11.06 2.84
C GLY A 83 5.67 -9.66 3.13
N LEU A 84 6.20 -9.04 2.08
CA LEU A 84 6.59 -7.63 2.05
C LEU A 84 5.75 -6.91 0.99
N HIS A 85 4.99 -5.92 1.42
CA HIS A 85 4.10 -5.15 0.55
C HIS A 85 4.69 -3.80 0.19
N LEU A 86 4.67 -3.46 -1.10
CA LEU A 86 5.00 -2.13 -1.61
C LEU A 86 3.77 -1.50 -2.24
N THR A 87 3.39 -0.31 -1.77
CA THR A 87 2.46 0.58 -2.47
C THR A 87 3.17 1.87 -2.88
N ILE A 88 3.10 2.20 -4.16
CA ILE A 88 3.51 3.51 -4.67
C ILE A 88 2.30 4.45 -4.61
N SER A 89 2.38 5.45 -3.73
CA SER A 89 1.38 6.50 -3.58
C SER A 89 1.99 7.70 -2.88
N ASP A 90 1.61 8.90 -3.30
CA ASP A 90 1.95 10.13 -2.58
C ASP A 90 1.38 10.10 -1.17
N THR A 91 2.17 10.55 -0.19
CA THR A 91 1.79 10.54 1.23
C THR A 91 0.66 11.52 1.57
N GLY A 92 0.39 12.49 0.71
CA GLY A 92 -0.75 13.40 0.82
C GLY A 92 -2.08 12.76 0.43
N TRP A 93 -2.07 11.57 -0.19
CA TRP A 93 -3.29 10.87 -0.60
C TRP A 93 -3.71 9.82 0.42
N GLY A 94 -5.01 9.67 0.61
CA GLY A 94 -5.58 8.64 1.47
C GLY A 94 -5.06 7.24 1.16
N LYS A 95 -4.78 6.95 -0.12
CA LYS A 95 -4.19 5.67 -0.56
C LYS A 95 -2.86 5.35 0.13
N ALA A 96 -2.07 6.34 0.53
CA ALA A 96 -0.83 6.09 1.27
C ALA A 96 -1.07 5.49 2.66
N LEU A 97 -2.17 5.85 3.32
CA LEU A 97 -2.51 5.30 4.63
C LEU A 97 -3.12 3.90 4.51
N TRP A 98 -4.12 3.72 3.67
CA TRP A 98 -4.81 2.45 3.55
C TRP A 98 -4.13 1.46 2.58
N GLY A 99 -3.35 1.94 1.62
CA GLY A 99 -2.53 1.10 0.76
C GLY A 99 -1.19 0.68 1.37
N LYS A 100 -0.73 1.32 2.45
CA LYS A 100 0.58 1.06 3.06
C LYS A 100 0.54 0.66 4.52
N LEU A 101 -0.42 1.14 5.30
CA LEU A 101 -0.37 1.03 6.76
C LEU A 101 -1.47 0.15 7.33
N TYR A 102 -2.69 0.66 7.38
CA TYR A 102 -3.72 0.08 8.23
C TYR A 102 -4.08 -1.35 7.89
N GLY A 103 -4.42 -1.62 6.63
CA GLY A 103 -4.79 -2.96 6.21
C GLY A 103 -3.63 -3.94 6.32
N GLN A 104 -2.43 -3.52 5.92
CA GLN A 104 -1.22 -4.34 5.94
C GLN A 104 -0.84 -4.73 7.37
N TRP A 105 -0.89 -3.77 8.30
CA TRP A 105 -0.59 -4.04 9.71
C TRP A 105 -1.65 -4.93 10.37
N LEU A 106 -2.93 -4.76 10.02
CA LEU A 106 -3.99 -5.65 10.49
C LEU A 106 -3.83 -7.09 9.95
N CYS A 107 -3.20 -7.24 8.77
CA CYS A 107 -2.83 -8.55 8.22
C CYS A 107 -1.45 -9.05 8.70
N GLU A 108 -0.82 -8.38 9.67
CA GLU A 108 0.53 -8.68 10.17
C GLU A 108 1.61 -8.63 9.07
N GLY A 109 1.34 -7.97 7.93
CA GLY A 109 2.23 -7.83 6.80
C GLY A 109 3.28 -6.75 7.01
N ALA A 110 4.51 -7.01 6.57
CA ALA A 110 5.55 -6.00 6.51
C ALA A 110 5.31 -5.03 5.34
N VAL A 111 5.66 -3.75 5.55
CA VAL A 111 5.50 -2.70 4.56
C VAL A 111 6.88 -2.20 4.12
N PHE A 112 7.13 -2.23 2.82
CA PHE A 112 8.32 -1.62 2.23
C PHE A 112 8.05 -0.14 1.94
N VAL A 113 8.92 0.71 2.44
CA VAL A 113 8.86 2.16 2.20
C VAL A 113 10.12 2.58 1.47
N TYR A 114 9.93 3.24 0.35
CA TYR A 114 11.01 3.79 -0.45
C TYR A 114 10.73 5.28 -0.71
N ASN A 115 11.70 6.11 -0.39
CA ASN A 115 11.62 7.55 -0.62
C ASN A 115 12.33 7.90 -1.93
N PHE A 116 11.64 8.61 -2.81
CA PHE A 116 12.18 9.13 -4.07
C PHE A 116 11.54 10.47 -4.42
N ASP A 117 12.30 11.34 -5.03
CA ASP A 117 11.81 12.65 -5.49
C ASP A 117 11.02 12.52 -6.79
N ARG A 118 11.46 11.63 -7.66
CA ARG A 118 10.83 11.32 -8.94
C ARG A 118 10.80 9.81 -9.15
N PHE A 119 9.67 9.31 -9.62
CA PHE A 119 9.57 7.88 -9.97
C PHE A 119 10.45 7.58 -11.17
N ASP A 120 11.33 6.59 -11.00
CA ASP A 120 12.10 5.96 -12.07
C ASP A 120 11.91 4.45 -11.97
N ALA A 121 11.45 3.84 -13.07
CA ALA A 121 11.19 2.40 -13.09
C ALA A 121 12.49 1.59 -12.94
N SER A 122 13.61 2.09 -13.47
CA SER A 122 14.92 1.42 -13.38
C SER A 122 15.46 1.34 -11.95
N ASP A 123 15.05 2.26 -11.07
CA ASP A 123 15.41 2.23 -9.64
C ASP A 123 14.53 1.27 -8.85
N ILE A 124 13.25 1.18 -9.19
CA ILE A 124 12.26 0.38 -8.45
C ILE A 124 12.33 -1.11 -8.81
N LEU A 125 12.49 -1.43 -10.10
CA LEU A 125 12.45 -2.81 -10.59
C LEU A 125 13.48 -3.74 -9.92
N PRO A 126 14.74 -3.33 -9.69
CA PRO A 126 15.71 -4.17 -8.98
C PRO A 126 15.34 -4.46 -7.52
N MET A 127 14.51 -3.59 -6.91
CA MET A 127 14.15 -3.73 -5.49
C MET A 127 13.24 -4.92 -5.23
N PHE A 128 12.47 -5.36 -6.22
CA PHE A 128 11.60 -6.53 -6.06
C PHE A 128 12.39 -7.77 -5.67
N ALA A 129 13.44 -8.09 -6.43
CA ALA A 129 14.32 -9.21 -6.11
C ALA A 129 15.16 -8.94 -4.85
N LYS A 130 15.78 -7.76 -4.77
CA LYS A 130 16.70 -7.39 -3.67
C LYS A 130 16.07 -7.52 -2.30
N TYR A 131 14.79 -7.14 -2.16
CA TYR A 131 14.07 -7.14 -0.88
C TYR A 131 12.99 -8.21 -0.77
N HIS A 132 12.82 -9.05 -1.81
CA HIS A 132 11.78 -10.06 -1.88
C HIS A 132 10.37 -9.47 -1.66
N ILE A 133 10.05 -8.38 -2.39
CA ILE A 133 8.72 -7.76 -2.35
C ILE A 133 7.73 -8.74 -2.96
N THR A 134 6.70 -9.11 -2.17
CA THR A 134 5.77 -10.19 -2.55
C THR A 134 4.46 -9.68 -3.10
N THR A 135 4.02 -8.50 -2.69
CA THR A 135 2.79 -7.87 -3.18
C THR A 135 3.04 -6.42 -3.53
N PHE A 136 2.46 -5.98 -4.63
CA PHE A 136 2.73 -4.66 -5.18
C PHE A 136 1.45 -3.94 -5.59
N CYS A 137 1.35 -2.66 -5.26
CA CYS A 137 0.27 -1.78 -5.69
C CYS A 137 0.83 -0.46 -6.22
N ALA A 138 0.39 -0.08 -7.42
CA ALA A 138 0.73 1.22 -7.99
C ALA A 138 -0.41 1.75 -8.87
N PRO A 139 -0.47 3.07 -9.15
CA PRO A 139 -1.35 3.61 -10.17
C PRO A 139 -1.02 3.07 -11.56
N PRO A 140 -1.98 2.97 -12.49
CA PRO A 140 -1.74 2.57 -13.88
C PRO A 140 -0.63 3.35 -14.58
N THR A 141 -0.49 4.64 -14.26
CA THR A 141 0.59 5.48 -14.79
C THR A 141 1.99 4.93 -14.44
N MET A 142 2.19 4.39 -13.24
CA MET A 142 3.48 3.80 -12.85
C MET A 142 3.74 2.49 -13.58
N TYR A 143 2.74 1.63 -13.73
CA TYR A 143 2.85 0.43 -14.56
C TYR A 143 3.18 0.76 -16.01
N ARG A 144 2.60 1.84 -16.57
CA ARG A 144 2.92 2.34 -17.91
C ARG A 144 4.39 2.77 -18.03
N MET A 145 4.98 3.29 -16.96
CA MET A 145 6.41 3.60 -16.95
C MET A 145 7.25 2.32 -16.87
N MET A 146 6.84 1.37 -16.02
CA MET A 146 7.57 0.11 -15.85
C MET A 146 7.62 -0.72 -17.13
N ILE A 147 6.52 -0.83 -17.89
CA ILE A 147 6.49 -1.59 -19.15
C ILE A 147 7.27 -0.96 -20.29
N LYS A 148 7.78 0.28 -20.14
CA LYS A 148 8.72 0.86 -21.10
C LYS A 148 10.14 0.33 -20.92
N GLU A 149 10.43 -0.20 -19.74
CA GLU A 149 11.67 -0.91 -19.49
C GLU A 149 11.58 -2.33 -20.05
N ASP A 150 12.73 -2.91 -20.36
CA ASP A 150 12.81 -4.34 -20.68
C ASP A 150 12.66 -5.17 -19.39
N LEU A 151 11.41 -5.49 -19.05
CA LEU A 151 11.10 -6.23 -17.82
C LEU A 151 11.80 -7.59 -17.74
N GLY A 152 12.20 -8.17 -18.87
CA GLY A 152 12.94 -9.43 -18.90
C GLY A 152 14.37 -9.34 -18.31
N LYS A 153 14.89 -8.13 -18.11
CA LYS A 153 16.18 -7.90 -17.44
C LYS A 153 16.12 -7.91 -15.92
N TYR A 154 14.91 -7.89 -15.35
CA TYR A 154 14.70 -7.81 -13.92
C TYR A 154 14.08 -9.12 -13.39
N ASP A 155 14.55 -9.56 -12.24
CA ASP A 155 13.94 -10.68 -11.55
C ASP A 155 12.73 -10.18 -10.75
N LEU A 156 11.54 -10.46 -11.26
CA LEU A 156 10.25 -10.13 -10.65
C LEU A 156 9.57 -11.35 -10.02
N SER A 157 10.26 -12.47 -9.90
CA SER A 157 9.71 -13.77 -9.43
C SER A 157 9.24 -13.73 -7.96
N SER A 158 9.71 -12.76 -7.18
CA SER A 158 9.23 -12.57 -5.81
C SER A 158 7.80 -12.04 -5.72
N ILE A 159 7.31 -11.36 -6.76
CA ILE A 159 5.96 -10.79 -6.79
C ILE A 159 4.96 -11.94 -6.99
N ARG A 160 4.06 -12.10 -6.04
CA ARG A 160 2.97 -13.09 -6.07
C ARG A 160 1.65 -12.48 -6.51
N HIS A 161 1.49 -11.17 -6.31
CA HIS A 161 0.24 -10.47 -6.58
C HIS A 161 0.48 -8.99 -6.85
N ALA A 162 -0.22 -8.46 -7.86
CA ALA A 162 -0.11 -7.08 -8.29
C ALA A 162 -1.49 -6.43 -8.41
N THR A 163 -1.63 -5.22 -7.86
CA THR A 163 -2.89 -4.48 -7.84
C THR A 163 -2.71 -3.07 -8.39
N THR A 164 -3.77 -2.51 -8.92
CA THR A 164 -3.78 -1.14 -9.44
C THR A 164 -5.06 -0.41 -9.10
N ALA A 165 -4.96 0.86 -8.77
CA ALA A 165 -6.10 1.73 -8.50
C ALA A 165 -5.72 3.21 -8.63
N GLY A 166 -6.73 4.08 -8.68
CA GLY A 166 -6.61 5.53 -8.74
C GLY A 166 -6.89 6.12 -10.11
N GLU A 167 -6.71 5.34 -11.16
CA GLU A 167 -7.01 5.67 -12.55
C GLU A 167 -7.58 4.44 -13.24
N ALA A 168 -8.28 4.59 -14.37
CA ALA A 168 -8.72 3.46 -15.17
C ALA A 168 -7.50 2.72 -15.79
N LEU A 169 -7.47 1.41 -15.68
CA LEU A 169 -6.42 0.58 -16.25
C LEU A 169 -6.60 0.48 -17.77
N ASN A 170 -5.58 0.89 -18.52
CA ASN A 170 -5.56 0.68 -19.95
C ASN A 170 -5.32 -0.81 -20.26
N PRO A 171 -6.16 -1.46 -21.10
CA PRO A 171 -6.00 -2.87 -21.46
C PRO A 171 -4.62 -3.22 -22.04
N GLU A 172 -3.96 -2.28 -22.71
CA GLU A 172 -2.62 -2.49 -23.25
C GLU A 172 -1.57 -2.61 -22.15
N VAL A 173 -1.67 -1.80 -21.10
CA VAL A 173 -0.78 -1.88 -19.92
C VAL A 173 -0.96 -3.22 -19.22
N PHE A 174 -2.21 -3.66 -19.06
CA PHE A 174 -2.50 -4.99 -18.51
C PHE A 174 -1.84 -6.10 -19.33
N ARG A 175 -2.04 -6.11 -20.67
CA ARG A 175 -1.50 -7.15 -21.56
C ARG A 175 0.02 -7.19 -21.54
N GLN A 176 0.68 -6.04 -21.63
CA GLN A 176 2.15 -5.99 -21.64
C GLN A 176 2.74 -6.42 -20.30
N PHE A 177 2.16 -6.00 -19.20
CA PHE A 177 2.61 -6.42 -17.88
C PHE A 177 2.40 -7.93 -17.68
N TYR A 178 1.23 -8.44 -18.05
CA TYR A 178 0.92 -9.89 -18.00
C TYR A 178 1.89 -10.73 -18.86
N ASN A 179 2.14 -10.29 -20.08
CA ASN A 179 3.06 -11.01 -20.99
C ASN A 179 4.49 -11.07 -20.44
N ALA A 180 4.92 -10.01 -19.75
CA ALA A 180 6.27 -9.93 -19.21
C ALA A 180 6.44 -10.67 -17.87
N THR A 181 5.39 -10.75 -17.05
CA THR A 181 5.49 -11.22 -15.67
C THR A 181 4.65 -12.46 -15.37
N GLY A 182 3.65 -12.77 -16.20
CA GLY A 182 2.63 -13.78 -15.93
C GLY A 182 1.63 -13.37 -14.85
N LEU A 183 1.69 -12.13 -14.34
CA LEU A 183 0.83 -11.64 -13.27
C LEU A 183 -0.32 -10.80 -13.83
N GLU A 184 -1.53 -11.10 -13.39
CA GLU A 184 -2.69 -10.26 -13.66
C GLU A 184 -2.68 -9.02 -12.76
N LEU A 185 -3.00 -7.86 -13.34
CA LEU A 185 -3.20 -6.63 -12.59
C LEU A 185 -4.63 -6.58 -12.06
N MET A 186 -4.81 -6.76 -10.78
CA MET A 186 -6.12 -6.69 -10.15
C MET A 186 -6.51 -5.22 -9.94
N GLU A 187 -7.46 -4.76 -10.75
CA GLU A 187 -7.95 -3.37 -10.67
C GLU A 187 -8.91 -3.19 -9.51
N GLY A 188 -8.82 -2.04 -8.83
CA GLY A 188 -9.71 -1.66 -7.77
C GLY A 188 -10.14 -0.20 -7.85
N PHE A 189 -11.40 0.06 -7.51
CA PHE A 189 -11.99 1.39 -7.43
C PHE A 189 -12.31 1.75 -5.99
N GLY A 190 -11.88 2.92 -5.58
CA GLY A 190 -12.19 3.55 -4.31
C GLY A 190 -12.16 5.06 -4.44
N GLN A 191 -12.62 5.74 -3.42
CA GLN A 191 -12.64 7.20 -3.33
C GLN A 191 -12.17 7.64 -1.94
N THR A 192 -11.89 8.94 -1.78
CA THR A 192 -11.50 9.50 -0.48
C THR A 192 -12.57 9.28 0.59
N GLU A 193 -13.83 9.26 0.21
CA GLU A 193 -15.00 9.11 1.08
C GLU A 193 -15.27 7.67 1.53
N MET A 194 -14.56 6.69 0.97
CA MET A 194 -14.83 5.26 1.21
C MET A 194 -13.52 4.47 1.25
N THR A 195 -13.61 3.19 1.59
CA THR A 195 -12.54 2.21 1.37
C THR A 195 -12.55 1.75 -0.10
N LEU A 196 -11.94 0.62 -0.41
CA LEU A 196 -12.08 -0.02 -1.71
C LEU A 196 -13.54 -0.48 -1.89
N GLY A 197 -14.26 0.07 -2.89
CA GLY A 197 -15.67 -0.22 -3.11
C GLY A 197 -15.94 -1.36 -4.06
N ILE A 198 -15.13 -1.45 -5.14
CA ILE A 198 -15.23 -2.49 -6.17
C ILE A 198 -13.82 -2.91 -6.55
N ALA A 199 -13.59 -4.20 -6.71
CA ALA A 199 -12.29 -4.71 -7.14
C ALA A 199 -12.41 -6.06 -7.84
N ASN A 200 -11.47 -6.32 -8.74
CA ASN A 200 -11.23 -7.65 -9.26
C ASN A 200 -10.44 -8.43 -8.20
N LEU A 201 -10.90 -9.63 -7.89
CA LEU A 201 -10.26 -10.52 -6.94
C LEU A 201 -9.77 -11.79 -7.63
N THR A 202 -8.65 -12.32 -7.17
CA THR A 202 -8.10 -13.58 -7.69
C THR A 202 -9.12 -14.71 -7.55
N GLY A 203 -9.34 -15.45 -8.63
CA GLY A 203 -10.28 -16.57 -8.67
C GLY A 203 -11.74 -16.20 -8.82
N MET A 204 -12.07 -14.94 -9.05
CA MET A 204 -13.41 -14.51 -9.48
C MET A 204 -13.39 -14.29 -11.00
N THR A 205 -14.19 -15.05 -11.70
CA THR A 205 -14.47 -14.95 -13.15
C THR A 205 -15.71 -14.13 -13.40
#